data_a9d6bce6e6e043c11e5ffe37f7ad4145
#
_entry.id   a9d6bce6e6e043c11e5ffe37f7ad4145
#
_cell.length_a   1.000
_cell.length_b   1.000
_cell.length_c   1.000
_cell.angle_alpha   90.00
_cell.angle_beta   90.00
_cell.angle_gamma   90.00
#
_symmetry.space_group_name_H-M   'P 1'
#
loop_
_entity.id
_entity.type
_entity.pdbx_description
1 polymer ?
#
loop_
_entity_poly.entity_id
_entity_poly.type
_entity_poly.pdbx_seq_one_letter_code
_entity_poly.pdbx_strand_id
1 'polypeptide(L)'
;APINSRRTEFILAYIGKSKVSRMSSAISASQGYDTMLILAAALRQAGSTDGAKLRAALENLEERIPGVVTTYEQPFTAQDHEAITDNMVVMGEVRKGAIVFAHKEDEKAAIVGRKRQSDVMPTAVSISSEERN
;
A
#
# COMPACT_ATOMS: atom_id res chain seq x y z
N ALA A 1 16.17 1.14 -3.29
CA ALA A 1 15.36 0.02 -2.79
C ALA A 1 15.69 -1.23 -3.60
N PRO A 2 15.84 -2.42 -2.98
CA PRO A 2 16.05 -3.63 -3.75
C PRO A 2 14.89 -3.80 -4.71
N ILE A 3 15.25 -4.02 -5.97
CA ILE A 3 14.30 -4.25 -7.05
C ILE A 3 13.76 -5.66 -6.84
N ASN A 4 12.47 -5.78 -6.45
CA ASN A 4 11.82 -7.08 -6.49
C ASN A 4 11.42 -7.40 -7.95
N SER A 5 11.28 -8.68 -8.27
CA SER A 5 10.93 -9.13 -9.62
C SER A 5 9.62 -8.50 -10.12
N ARG A 6 8.60 -8.39 -9.25
CA ARG A 6 7.31 -7.80 -9.57
C ARG A 6 7.41 -6.33 -9.97
N ARG A 7 8.26 -5.55 -9.29
CA ARG A 7 8.48 -4.15 -9.64
C ARG A 7 9.12 -4.01 -11.03
N THR A 8 10.11 -4.85 -11.32
CA THR A 8 10.76 -4.86 -12.63
C THR A 8 9.78 -5.27 -13.73
N GLU A 9 9.04 -6.36 -13.55
CA GLU A 9 8.01 -6.83 -14.47
C GLU A 9 6.96 -5.76 -14.76
N PHE A 10 6.47 -5.08 -13.71
CA PHE A 10 5.51 -4.00 -13.84
C PHE A 10 6.05 -2.84 -14.68
N ILE A 11 7.27 -2.37 -14.40
CA ILE A 11 7.89 -1.26 -15.14
C ILE A 11 8.05 -1.62 -16.60
N LEU A 12 8.57 -2.81 -16.91
CA LEU A 12 8.76 -3.28 -18.29
C LEU A 12 7.42 -3.43 -19.02
N ALA A 13 6.40 -3.98 -18.37
CA ALA A 13 5.06 -4.12 -18.94
C ALA A 13 4.40 -2.76 -19.18
N TYR A 14 4.54 -1.83 -18.24
CA TYR A 14 3.98 -0.49 -18.37
C TYR A 14 4.58 0.26 -19.56
N ILE A 15 5.91 0.33 -19.66
CA ILE A 15 6.60 1.00 -20.77
C ILE A 15 6.26 0.34 -22.11
N GLY A 16 6.27 -1.00 -22.15
CA GLY A 16 5.99 -1.75 -23.37
C GLY A 16 4.56 -1.55 -23.89
N LYS A 17 3.58 -1.49 -22.99
CA LYS A 17 2.16 -1.32 -23.37
C LYS A 17 1.77 0.13 -23.64
N SER A 18 2.26 1.07 -22.84
CA SER A 18 1.91 2.49 -22.97
C SER A 18 2.66 3.20 -24.08
N LYS A 19 3.72 2.58 -24.62
CA LYS A 19 4.61 3.17 -25.64
C LYS A 19 5.20 4.53 -25.24
N VAL A 20 5.27 4.81 -23.92
CA VAL A 20 5.90 6.01 -23.40
C VAL A 20 7.33 5.70 -22.96
N SER A 21 8.24 6.65 -23.19
CA SER A 21 9.64 6.54 -22.79
C SER A 21 9.85 6.74 -21.28
N ARG A 22 8.85 7.33 -20.60
CA ARG A 22 8.94 7.68 -19.19
C ARG A 22 7.58 7.59 -18.49
N MET A 23 7.57 7.02 -17.30
CA MET A 23 6.40 6.97 -16.44
C MET A 23 6.24 8.31 -15.70
N SER A 24 5.09 8.99 -15.86
CA SER A 24 4.84 10.29 -15.25
C SER A 24 4.80 10.23 -13.73
N SER A 25 4.07 9.25 -13.19
CA SER A 25 4.00 8.96 -11.76
C SER A 25 4.09 7.47 -11.50
N ALA A 26 5.25 7.03 -11.05
CA ALA A 26 5.48 5.63 -10.72
C ALA A 26 4.59 5.16 -9.56
N ILE A 27 4.35 6.06 -8.57
CA ILE A 27 3.51 5.74 -7.40
C ILE A 27 2.07 5.50 -7.83
N SER A 28 1.46 6.44 -8.56
CA SER A 28 0.06 6.31 -8.99
C SER A 28 -0.16 5.10 -9.90
N ALA A 29 0.78 4.85 -10.83
CA ALA A 29 0.71 3.69 -11.71
C ALA A 29 0.83 2.36 -10.92
N SER A 30 1.72 2.29 -9.93
CA SER A 30 1.87 1.13 -9.07
C SER A 30 0.65 0.89 -8.20
N GLN A 31 0.08 1.94 -7.61
CA GLN A 31 -1.14 1.84 -6.80
C GLN A 31 -2.33 1.33 -7.63
N GLY A 32 -2.51 1.87 -8.86
CA GLY A 32 -3.54 1.40 -9.77
C GLY A 32 -3.38 -0.08 -10.15
N TYR A 33 -2.16 -0.52 -10.39
CA TYR A 33 -1.85 -1.92 -10.65
C TYR A 33 -2.18 -2.81 -9.44
N ASP A 34 -1.71 -2.43 -8.26
CA ASP A 34 -1.95 -3.19 -7.02
C ASP A 34 -3.45 -3.25 -6.67
N THR A 35 -4.19 -2.18 -6.92
CA THR A 35 -5.66 -2.15 -6.76
C THR A 35 -6.33 -3.24 -7.60
N MET A 36 -5.87 -3.44 -8.84
CA MET A 36 -6.42 -4.50 -9.70
C MET A 36 -6.09 -5.90 -9.19
N LEU A 37 -4.92 -6.10 -8.58
CA LEU A 37 -4.58 -7.38 -7.96
C LEU A 37 -5.48 -7.69 -6.76
N ILE A 38 -5.70 -6.69 -5.88
CA ILE A 38 -6.58 -6.80 -4.72
C ILE A 38 -8.02 -7.09 -5.17
N LEU A 39 -8.52 -6.34 -6.15
CA LEU A 39 -9.88 -6.53 -6.69
C LEU A 39 -10.05 -7.92 -7.29
N ALA A 40 -9.08 -8.40 -8.06
CA ALA A 40 -9.14 -9.74 -8.66
C ALA A 40 -9.16 -10.85 -7.59
N ALA A 41 -8.40 -10.69 -6.51
CA ALA A 41 -8.43 -11.63 -5.38
C ALA A 41 -9.79 -11.61 -4.67
N ALA A 42 -10.33 -10.42 -4.41
CA ALA A 42 -11.64 -10.28 -3.78
C ALA A 42 -12.78 -10.85 -4.64
N LEU A 43 -12.72 -10.66 -5.96
CA LEU A 43 -13.71 -11.28 -6.89
C LEU A 43 -13.63 -12.82 -6.87
N ARG A 44 -12.43 -13.38 -6.82
CA ARG A 44 -12.26 -14.84 -6.67
C ARG A 44 -12.84 -15.34 -5.36
N GLN A 45 -12.54 -14.64 -4.26
CA GLN A 45 -13.05 -15.01 -2.93
C GLN A 45 -14.58 -14.86 -2.83
N ALA A 46 -15.13 -13.78 -3.37
CA ALA A 46 -16.59 -13.55 -3.39
C ALA A 46 -17.35 -14.53 -4.27
N GLY A 47 -16.71 -15.06 -5.32
CA GLY A 47 -17.37 -15.89 -6.35
C GLY A 47 -18.52 -15.17 -7.06
N SER A 48 -18.54 -13.84 -7.02
CA SER A 48 -19.67 -13.01 -7.47
C SER A 48 -19.21 -11.59 -7.79
N THR A 49 -19.92 -10.93 -8.71
CA THR A 49 -19.80 -9.50 -8.99
C THR A 49 -20.82 -8.65 -8.23
N ASP A 50 -21.63 -9.27 -7.36
CA ASP A 50 -22.56 -8.54 -6.48
C ASP A 50 -21.78 -7.62 -5.54
N GLY A 51 -22.18 -6.35 -5.47
CA GLY A 51 -21.45 -5.32 -4.73
C GLY A 51 -21.33 -5.61 -3.23
N ALA A 52 -22.38 -6.16 -2.60
CA ALA A 52 -22.36 -6.46 -1.17
C ALA A 52 -21.41 -7.63 -0.86
N LYS A 53 -21.43 -8.67 -1.69
CA LYS A 53 -20.51 -9.81 -1.56
C LYS A 53 -19.08 -9.44 -1.83
N LEU A 54 -18.85 -8.61 -2.85
CA LEU A 54 -17.50 -8.09 -3.17
C LEU A 54 -16.94 -7.22 -2.05
N ARG A 55 -17.76 -6.33 -1.48
CA ARG A 55 -17.39 -5.54 -0.32
C ARG A 55 -17.00 -6.41 0.87
N ALA A 56 -17.82 -7.40 1.21
CA ALA A 56 -17.53 -8.34 2.29
C ALA A 56 -16.22 -9.11 2.06
N ALA A 57 -15.93 -9.51 0.81
CA ALA A 57 -14.68 -10.17 0.45
C ALA A 57 -13.47 -9.22 0.56
N LEU A 58 -13.60 -7.95 0.16
CA LEU A 58 -12.55 -6.94 0.33
C LEU A 58 -12.23 -6.68 1.81
N GLU A 59 -13.26 -6.55 2.65
CA GLU A 59 -13.13 -6.30 4.09
C GLU A 59 -12.54 -7.52 4.86
N ASN A 60 -12.60 -8.70 4.27
CA ASN A 60 -12.12 -9.95 4.88
C ASN A 60 -11.22 -10.74 3.92
N LEU A 61 -10.37 -10.06 3.17
CA LEU A 61 -9.51 -10.68 2.17
C LEU A 61 -8.48 -11.61 2.85
N GLU A 62 -8.54 -12.90 2.48
CA GLU A 62 -7.69 -13.94 3.06
C GLU A 62 -6.36 -14.07 2.30
N GLU A 63 -6.39 -13.84 0.98
CA GLU A 63 -5.23 -13.97 0.13
C GLU A 63 -4.19 -12.87 0.41
N ARG A 64 -2.94 -13.28 0.61
CA ARG A 64 -1.80 -12.35 0.68
C ARG A 64 -1.45 -11.89 -0.73
N ILE A 65 -1.48 -10.59 -0.98
CA ILE A 65 -1.26 -10.00 -2.29
C ILE A 65 0.14 -9.37 -2.39
N PRO A 66 1.09 -10.00 -3.08
CA PRO A 66 2.39 -9.40 -3.36
C PRO A 66 2.26 -8.35 -4.47
N GLY A 67 2.13 -7.09 -4.08
CA GLY A 67 2.02 -5.94 -4.98
C GLY A 67 3.36 -5.34 -5.40
N VAL A 68 3.28 -4.26 -6.16
CA VAL A 68 4.43 -3.43 -6.57
C VAL A 68 4.83 -2.45 -5.47
N VAL A 69 3.84 -1.83 -4.83
CA VAL A 69 4.04 -0.89 -3.71
C VAL A 69 4.49 -1.66 -2.47
N THR A 70 3.72 -2.66 -2.08
CA THR A 70 3.96 -3.48 -0.89
C THR A 70 3.31 -4.86 -1.04
N THR A 71 3.48 -5.70 -0.04
CA THR A 71 2.66 -6.90 0.12
C THR A 71 1.49 -6.58 1.03
N TYR A 72 0.28 -6.79 0.54
CA TYR A 72 -0.96 -6.52 1.27
C TYR A 72 -1.42 -7.78 2.01
N GLU A 73 -1.71 -7.64 3.28
CA GLU A 73 -2.30 -8.65 4.14
C GLU A 73 -3.56 -8.04 4.76
N GLN A 74 -4.73 -8.47 4.32
CA GLN A 74 -6.03 -7.93 4.72
C GLN A 74 -6.05 -6.39 4.70
N PRO A 75 -5.93 -5.77 3.52
CA PRO A 75 -5.73 -4.32 3.38
C PRO A 75 -6.92 -3.50 3.86
N PHE A 76 -8.11 -4.09 3.92
CA PHE A 76 -9.34 -3.43 4.34
C PHE A 76 -10.05 -4.20 5.45
N THR A 77 -10.84 -3.48 6.25
CA THR A 77 -11.80 -4.04 7.22
C THR A 77 -13.12 -3.30 7.15
N ALA A 78 -14.13 -3.76 7.88
CA ALA A 78 -15.39 -3.05 8.01
C ALA A 78 -15.24 -1.66 8.67
N GLN A 79 -14.16 -1.41 9.44
CA GLN A 79 -13.89 -0.16 10.14
C GLN A 79 -12.82 0.70 9.48
N ASP A 80 -11.99 0.11 8.62
CA ASP A 80 -10.88 0.78 7.97
C ASP A 80 -10.80 0.36 6.50
N HIS A 81 -11.00 1.31 5.60
CA HIS A 81 -10.94 1.10 4.16
C HIS A 81 -9.68 1.71 3.52
N GLU A 82 -8.66 2.02 4.32
CA GLU A 82 -7.38 2.52 3.84
C GLU A 82 -6.34 1.40 3.74
N ALA A 83 -5.92 1.09 2.51
CA ALA A 83 -4.88 0.08 2.27
C ALA A 83 -3.47 0.61 2.52
N ILE A 84 -3.28 1.92 2.52
CA ILE A 84 -1.99 2.59 2.76
C ILE A 84 -2.02 3.18 4.16
N THR A 85 -1.06 2.76 4.97
CA THR A 85 -0.95 3.17 6.37
C THR A 85 0.28 4.05 6.59
N ASP A 86 0.32 4.78 7.70
CA ASP A 86 1.42 5.70 8.05
C ASP A 86 2.80 5.05 7.96
N ASN A 87 2.88 3.78 8.33
CA ASN A 87 4.12 3.03 8.29
C ASN A 87 4.60 2.67 6.86
N MET A 88 3.81 2.93 5.83
CA MET A 88 4.19 2.79 4.41
C MET A 88 4.71 4.10 3.80
N VAL A 89 4.53 5.21 4.51
CA VAL A 89 4.99 6.52 4.06
C VAL A 89 6.44 6.73 4.51
N VAL A 90 7.29 7.15 3.59
CA VAL A 90 8.68 7.46 3.85
C VAL A 90 9.01 8.85 3.32
N MET A 91 9.93 9.53 4.00
CA MET A 91 10.33 10.86 3.59
C MET A 91 11.43 10.80 2.54
N GLY A 92 11.22 11.51 1.43
CA GLY A 92 12.24 11.69 0.38
C GLY A 92 12.82 13.10 0.41
N GLU A 93 14.07 13.21 -0.01
CA GLU A 93 14.71 14.50 -0.28
C GLU A 93 15.32 14.53 -1.69
N VAL A 94 15.48 15.72 -2.24
CA VAL A 94 16.11 15.89 -3.55
C VAL A 94 17.59 16.16 -3.36
N ARG A 95 18.45 15.27 -3.81
CA ARG A 95 19.91 15.43 -3.85
C ARG A 95 20.41 15.32 -5.29
N LYS A 96 21.08 16.35 -5.77
CA LYS A 96 21.67 16.40 -7.13
C LYS A 96 20.69 15.98 -8.23
N GLY A 97 19.41 16.41 -8.12
CA GLY A 97 18.36 16.12 -9.09
C GLY A 97 17.75 14.71 -8.99
N ALA A 98 18.14 13.90 -8.02
CA ALA A 98 17.55 12.60 -7.73
C ALA A 98 16.78 12.63 -6.40
N ILE A 99 15.69 11.84 -6.32
CA ILE A 99 14.96 11.61 -5.07
C ILE A 99 15.62 10.45 -4.35
N VAL A 100 16.05 10.69 -3.11
CA VAL A 100 16.66 9.69 -2.22
C VAL A 100 15.90 9.64 -0.91
N PHE A 101 16.07 8.59 -0.11
CA PHE A 101 15.50 8.53 1.24
C PHE A 101 16.12 9.63 2.11
N ALA A 102 15.27 10.39 2.82
CA ALA A 102 15.73 11.40 3.77
C ALA A 102 16.43 10.77 4.99
N HIS A 103 15.96 9.59 5.39
CA HIS A 103 16.48 8.83 6.52
C HIS A 103 16.90 7.42 6.10
N LYS A 104 18.05 6.96 6.57
CA LYS A 104 18.58 5.61 6.23
C LYS A 104 17.71 4.48 6.79
N GLU A 105 17.03 4.73 7.88
CA GLU A 105 16.09 3.80 8.51
C GLU A 105 14.92 3.48 7.57
N ASP A 106 14.43 4.48 6.83
CA ASP A 106 13.33 4.33 5.89
C ASP A 106 13.69 3.42 4.71
N GLU A 107 14.94 3.41 4.29
CA GLU A 107 15.41 2.50 3.25
C GLU A 107 15.21 1.03 3.66
N LYS A 108 15.52 0.69 4.91
CA LYS A 108 15.32 -0.67 5.45
C LYS A 108 13.84 -0.96 5.68
N ALA A 109 13.09 0.01 6.21
CA ALA A 109 11.66 -0.13 6.47
C ALA A 109 10.84 -0.32 5.18
N ALA A 110 11.23 0.29 4.08
CA ALA A 110 10.55 0.16 2.78
C ALA A 110 10.64 -1.24 2.15
N ILE A 111 11.46 -2.14 2.70
CA ILE A 111 11.68 -3.50 2.18
C ILE A 111 10.76 -4.52 2.86
N VAL A 112 10.32 -4.23 4.08
CA VAL A 112 9.55 -5.17 4.90
C VAL A 112 8.06 -5.09 4.55
N GLY A 113 7.44 -6.23 4.22
CA GLY A 113 5.98 -6.36 4.13
C GLY A 113 5.34 -5.92 5.46
N ARG A 114 4.30 -5.09 5.38
CA ARG A 114 3.81 -4.39 6.56
C ARG A 114 2.54 -5.02 7.09
N LYS A 115 2.53 -5.21 8.40
CA LYS A 115 1.36 -5.62 9.15
C LYS A 115 0.30 -4.53 9.16
N ARG A 116 -0.92 -4.94 9.32
CA ARG A 116 -2.10 -4.12 9.41
C ARG A 116 -2.05 -3.16 10.61
N GLN A 117 -2.69 -2.00 10.45
CA GLN A 117 -2.79 -0.92 11.43
C GLN A 117 -3.54 -1.31 12.72
N SER A 118 -4.42 -2.32 12.68
CA SER A 118 -5.14 -2.81 13.86
C SER A 118 -4.23 -3.31 15.01
N ASP A 119 -2.96 -3.60 14.70
CA ASP A 119 -1.99 -4.03 15.70
C ASP A 119 -1.23 -2.84 16.34
N VAL A 120 -1.52 -1.62 15.90
CA VAL A 120 -0.90 -0.37 16.38
C VAL A 120 -2.01 0.61 16.74
N MET A 121 -2.86 0.26 17.70
CA MET A 121 -3.67 1.28 18.35
C MET A 121 -2.74 2.12 19.22
N PRO A 122 -2.61 3.44 18.97
CA PRO A 122 -2.04 4.31 19.98
C PRO A 122 -2.99 4.27 21.16
N THR A 123 -2.46 3.88 22.30
CA THR A 123 -3.11 4.07 23.58
C THR A 123 -3.65 5.50 23.61
N ALA A 124 -4.95 5.66 23.74
CA ALA A 124 -5.59 6.95 23.85
C ALA A 124 -4.83 7.75 24.91
N VAL A 125 -4.20 8.83 24.50
CA VAL A 125 -3.68 9.84 25.41
C VAL A 125 -4.91 10.42 26.09
N SER A 126 -5.21 9.99 27.30
CA SER A 126 -6.19 10.61 28.16
C SER A 126 -5.65 12.01 28.45
N ILE A 127 -6.21 12.98 27.78
CA ILE A 127 -6.04 14.38 28.15
C ILE A 127 -6.79 14.51 29.48
N SER A 128 -6.06 14.43 30.56
CA SER A 128 -6.56 14.79 31.87
C SER A 128 -6.92 16.28 31.82
N SER A 129 -8.20 16.55 31.94
CA SER A 129 -8.74 17.87 32.21
C SER A 129 -8.40 18.23 33.66
N GLU A 130 -7.20 18.71 33.90
CA GLU A 130 -6.82 19.43 35.10
C GLU A 130 -6.16 20.72 34.69
N GLU A 131 -6.93 21.79 34.78
CA GLU A 131 -6.59 23.10 35.29
C GLU A 131 -7.63 24.11 34.84
N ARG A 132 -8.67 24.23 35.65
CA ARG A 132 -9.34 25.49 35.81
C ARG A 132 -9.65 25.67 37.31
N ASN A 133 -8.77 26.36 37.96
CA ASN A 133 -9.06 27.10 39.14
C ASN A 133 -8.38 28.48 39.04
#